data_9f3d1e6face0056fac98016501d11bc0
#
_entry.id   9f3d1e6face0056fac98016501d11bc0
#
_cell.length_a   1.000
_cell.length_b   1.000
_cell.length_c   1.000
_cell.angle_alpha   90.00
_cell.angle_beta   90.00
_cell.angle_gamma   90.00
#
_symmetry.space_group_name_H-M   'P 1'
#
loop_
_entity.id
_entity.type
_entity.pdbx_description
1 polymer ?
#
loop_
_entity_poly.entity_id
_entity_poly.type
_entity_poly.pdbx_seq_one_letter_code
_entity_poly.pdbx_strand_id
1 'polypeptide(L)'
;MKLSRNKMLLVSFMLFSLFFGAGNLIFPPFLGQNAGSHTLPAMLGFLATAVVLPVLGVVVVARFDGLDRLGQQVGKRFAIVFTLLIYLSIGPGLGIPRAASVPFEMAVAPYLPEGANTTVWMLVYSLAFFLVALWLCMTPGKLVNRIGHFLTPSLLVLLVFLFVCFLFRGEVNVAPSQTAYDAAPFLKGFSEGYQTMDTIAALNFGLVIATTLGSFGMTEKRDRMQHTVLAGIFAGTILALVYAMLSYMGMCSSGVYAIQENGAWTLRCIVYQLFGAPGAVLLAAIFTLACLTTCVGLINSISQYFSTLFGKLSYRQWVLVMTGFSFLVCNLGLNAILSISIPILNAIYPVAIVLILLGLTHSLWVKNRWIYSLVVAGTGIVSVIYALDAAQLSLGAVTELCRKLPLYDTGFCWVSVAAVMLAVSLLLGLVRRERA
;
A
#
# COMPACT_ATOMS: atom_id res chain seq x y z
N MET A 1 -4.18 -31.10 -1.44
CA MET A 1 -4.37 -31.17 0.06
C MET A 1 -5.21 -29.98 0.51
N LYS A 2 -6.32 -30.17 1.25
CA LYS A 2 -7.13 -29.03 1.73
C LYS A 2 -6.56 -28.50 3.06
N LEU A 3 -6.32 -27.21 3.11
CA LEU A 3 -5.93 -26.54 4.36
C LEU A 3 -7.10 -26.58 5.35
N SER A 4 -6.83 -26.75 6.65
CA SER A 4 -7.90 -26.65 7.66
C SER A 4 -8.45 -25.20 7.67
N ARG A 5 -9.74 -25.05 7.98
CA ARG A 5 -10.41 -23.72 8.06
C ARG A 5 -9.64 -22.75 8.97
N ASN A 6 -9.14 -23.22 10.11
CA ASN A 6 -8.37 -22.39 11.03
C ASN A 6 -7.04 -21.89 10.44
N LYS A 7 -6.32 -22.74 9.71
CA LYS A 7 -5.08 -22.31 9.03
C LYS A 7 -5.36 -21.34 7.88
N MET A 8 -6.49 -21.51 7.17
CA MET A 8 -6.89 -20.61 6.13
C MET A 8 -7.24 -19.22 6.68
N LEU A 9 -8.03 -19.14 7.75
CA LEU A 9 -8.32 -17.89 8.44
C LEU A 9 -7.05 -17.21 8.94
N LEU A 10 -6.11 -17.97 9.49
CA LEU A 10 -4.83 -17.47 9.97
C LEU A 10 -4.03 -16.80 8.84
N VAL A 11 -3.93 -17.44 7.67
CA VAL A 11 -3.23 -16.86 6.50
C VAL A 11 -3.97 -15.63 5.98
N SER A 12 -5.30 -15.63 5.98
CA SER A 12 -6.10 -14.49 5.55
C SER A 12 -5.94 -13.29 6.50
N PHE A 13 -5.96 -13.51 7.79
CA PHE A 13 -5.71 -12.46 8.80
C PHE A 13 -4.27 -11.95 8.75
N MET A 14 -3.31 -12.85 8.52
CA MET A 14 -1.92 -12.43 8.30
C MET A 14 -1.81 -11.53 7.07
N LEU A 15 -2.42 -11.91 5.94
CA LEU A 15 -2.38 -11.10 4.71
C LEU A 15 -3.08 -9.76 4.89
N PHE A 16 -4.24 -9.73 5.56
CA PHE A 16 -4.90 -8.48 5.93
C PHE A 16 -3.97 -7.58 6.75
N SER A 17 -3.34 -8.12 7.79
CA SER A 17 -2.44 -7.34 8.65
C SER A 17 -1.16 -6.88 7.97
N LEU A 18 -0.68 -7.62 6.98
CA LEU A 18 0.47 -7.20 6.17
C LEU A 18 0.12 -5.96 5.34
N PHE A 19 -1.11 -5.90 4.83
CA PHE A 19 -1.61 -4.73 4.10
C PHE A 19 -1.99 -3.59 5.04
N PHE A 20 -2.76 -3.88 6.07
CA PHE A 20 -3.41 -2.86 6.90
C PHE A 20 -2.43 -2.15 7.84
N GLY A 21 -1.88 -1.04 7.37
CA GLY A 21 -0.91 -0.21 8.06
C GLY A 21 -1.36 1.25 8.21
N ALA A 22 -0.38 2.14 8.32
CA ALA A 22 -0.60 3.57 8.53
C ALA A 22 -1.49 4.21 7.45
N GLY A 23 -1.18 3.95 6.18
CA GLY A 23 -1.94 4.53 5.05
C GLY A 23 -3.41 4.11 5.06
N ASN A 24 -3.68 2.87 5.41
CA ASN A 24 -5.01 2.28 5.41
C ASN A 24 -5.93 2.86 6.50
N LEU A 25 -5.35 3.48 7.52
CA LEU A 25 -6.08 4.21 8.55
C LEU A 25 -6.32 5.67 8.20
N ILE A 26 -5.39 6.31 7.45
CA ILE A 26 -5.47 7.76 7.22
C ILE A 26 -6.18 8.13 5.92
N PHE A 27 -6.01 7.35 4.83
CA PHE A 27 -6.56 7.75 3.53
C PHE A 27 -8.08 7.55 3.38
N PRO A 28 -8.71 6.47 3.88
CA PRO A 28 -10.16 6.32 3.77
C PRO A 28 -10.97 7.41 4.48
N PRO A 29 -10.71 7.78 5.76
CA PRO A 29 -11.46 8.87 6.39
C PRO A 29 -11.17 10.23 5.73
N PHE A 30 -9.95 10.47 5.24
CA PHE A 30 -9.61 11.68 4.50
C PHE A 30 -10.36 11.77 3.16
N LEU A 31 -10.43 10.67 2.41
CA LEU A 31 -11.25 10.57 1.21
C LEU A 31 -12.70 10.89 1.51
N GLY A 32 -13.29 10.27 2.54
CA GLY A 32 -14.68 10.52 2.95
C GLY A 32 -14.92 11.98 3.29
N GLN A 33 -14.02 12.61 4.05
CA GLN A 33 -14.13 14.02 4.44
C GLN A 33 -14.06 14.97 3.23
N ASN A 34 -13.14 14.71 2.28
CA ASN A 34 -12.97 15.59 1.11
C ASN A 34 -13.98 15.32 0.00
N ALA A 35 -14.38 14.06 -0.20
CA ALA A 35 -15.35 13.69 -1.21
C ALA A 35 -16.79 14.02 -0.80
N GLY A 36 -17.09 14.15 0.50
CA GLY A 36 -18.41 14.54 0.99
C GLY A 36 -19.54 13.77 0.29
N SER A 37 -20.41 14.49 -0.43
CA SER A 37 -21.51 13.91 -1.20
C SER A 37 -21.07 12.93 -2.32
N HIS A 38 -19.83 13.03 -2.82
CA HIS A 38 -19.26 12.15 -3.85
C HIS A 38 -18.41 10.98 -3.29
N THR A 39 -18.54 10.67 -1.98
CA THR A 39 -17.77 9.60 -1.34
C THR A 39 -17.97 8.24 -2.01
N LEU A 40 -19.18 7.89 -2.43
CA LEU A 40 -19.41 6.57 -3.03
C LEU A 40 -18.60 6.33 -4.33
N PRO A 41 -18.68 7.18 -5.37
CA PRO A 41 -17.87 6.99 -6.56
C PRO A 41 -16.36 7.11 -6.28
N ALA A 42 -15.93 8.00 -5.38
CA ALA A 42 -14.53 8.11 -4.96
C ALA A 42 -14.05 6.82 -4.28
N MET A 43 -14.87 6.25 -3.40
CA MET A 43 -14.57 5.00 -2.69
C MET A 43 -14.46 3.80 -3.64
N LEU A 44 -15.29 3.72 -4.70
CA LEU A 44 -15.17 2.68 -5.71
C LEU A 44 -13.82 2.75 -6.43
N GLY A 45 -13.35 3.96 -6.77
CA GLY A 45 -12.02 4.17 -7.32
C GLY A 45 -10.91 3.76 -6.34
N PHE A 46 -11.04 4.17 -5.09
CA PHE A 46 -10.09 3.81 -4.03
C PHE A 46 -10.00 2.29 -3.82
N LEU A 47 -11.14 1.59 -3.75
CA LEU A 47 -11.18 0.13 -3.62
C LEU A 47 -10.53 -0.60 -4.80
N ALA A 48 -10.62 -0.05 -6.00
CA ALA A 48 -9.97 -0.63 -7.16
C ALA A 48 -8.44 -0.70 -6.97
N THR A 49 -7.81 0.33 -6.42
CA THR A 49 -6.35 0.38 -6.20
C THR A 49 -5.90 -0.13 -4.85
N ALA A 50 -6.67 0.09 -3.79
CA ALA A 50 -6.28 -0.28 -2.43
C ALA A 50 -6.76 -1.69 -2.02
N VAL A 51 -7.61 -2.35 -2.83
CA VAL A 51 -8.08 -3.71 -2.54
C VAL A 51 -7.96 -4.64 -3.75
N VAL A 52 -8.57 -4.27 -4.89
CA VAL A 52 -8.61 -5.19 -6.05
C VAL A 52 -7.20 -5.41 -6.60
N LEU A 53 -6.47 -4.35 -6.90
CA LEU A 53 -5.11 -4.48 -7.44
C LEU A 53 -4.13 -5.19 -6.48
N PRO A 54 -4.11 -4.93 -5.17
CA PRO A 54 -3.31 -5.70 -4.22
C PRO A 54 -3.62 -7.21 -4.25
N VAL A 55 -4.90 -7.59 -4.22
CA VAL A 55 -5.28 -9.01 -4.31
C VAL A 55 -4.78 -9.64 -5.62
N LEU A 56 -4.97 -8.95 -6.75
CA LEU A 56 -4.46 -9.39 -8.05
C LEU A 56 -2.93 -9.45 -8.07
N GLY A 57 -2.25 -8.49 -7.44
CA GLY A 57 -0.79 -8.45 -7.29
C GLY A 57 -0.24 -9.68 -6.56
N VAL A 58 -0.84 -10.03 -5.41
CA VAL A 58 -0.48 -11.25 -4.66
C VAL A 58 -0.64 -12.49 -5.53
N VAL A 59 -1.75 -12.60 -6.26
CA VAL A 59 -2.02 -13.74 -7.15
C VAL A 59 -0.99 -13.85 -8.27
N VAL A 60 -0.68 -12.73 -8.93
CA VAL A 60 0.29 -12.71 -10.04
C VAL A 60 1.69 -13.06 -9.54
N VAL A 61 2.14 -12.47 -8.44
CA VAL A 61 3.46 -12.77 -7.87
C VAL A 61 3.58 -14.22 -7.43
N ALA A 62 2.53 -14.79 -6.83
CA ALA A 62 2.48 -16.21 -6.49
C ALA A 62 2.52 -17.11 -7.73
N ARG A 63 1.89 -16.68 -8.85
CA ARG A 63 1.92 -17.42 -10.13
C ARG A 63 3.31 -17.48 -10.74
N PHE A 64 4.07 -16.39 -10.63
CA PHE A 64 5.43 -16.28 -11.19
C PHE A 64 6.53 -16.68 -10.20
N ASP A 65 6.17 -17.13 -8.99
CA ASP A 65 7.13 -17.47 -7.92
C ASP A 65 8.05 -16.29 -7.53
N GLY A 66 7.52 -15.07 -7.55
CA GLY A 66 8.19 -13.84 -7.10
C GLY A 66 8.12 -12.67 -8.08
N LEU A 67 8.31 -11.46 -7.57
CA LEU A 67 8.36 -10.24 -8.36
C LEU A 67 9.52 -10.23 -9.36
N ASP A 68 10.68 -10.76 -8.96
CA ASP A 68 11.86 -10.81 -9.83
C ASP A 68 11.57 -11.61 -11.11
N ARG A 69 10.95 -12.78 -11.01
CA ARG A 69 10.56 -13.60 -12.17
C ARG A 69 9.49 -12.95 -13.03
N LEU A 70 8.55 -12.23 -12.43
CA LEU A 70 7.57 -11.43 -13.16
C LEU A 70 8.27 -10.31 -13.92
N GLY A 71 9.19 -9.58 -13.29
CA GLY A 71 9.98 -8.52 -13.90
C GLY A 71 10.89 -9.00 -15.02
N GLN A 72 11.38 -10.25 -14.97
CA GLN A 72 12.20 -10.86 -16.02
C GLN A 72 11.44 -11.02 -17.34
N GLN A 73 10.09 -10.99 -17.35
CA GLN A 73 9.31 -10.94 -18.59
C GLN A 73 9.56 -9.65 -19.39
N VAL A 74 9.92 -8.55 -18.72
CA VAL A 74 10.37 -7.31 -19.33
C VAL A 74 11.84 -7.39 -19.72
N GLY A 75 12.70 -7.83 -18.77
CA GLY A 75 14.12 -8.02 -18.95
C GLY A 75 14.88 -8.17 -17.65
N LYS A 76 16.04 -8.83 -17.68
CA LYS A 76 16.83 -9.13 -16.47
C LYS A 76 17.24 -7.87 -15.70
N ARG A 77 17.68 -6.79 -16.40
CA ARG A 77 18.08 -5.51 -15.76
C ARG A 77 16.88 -4.82 -15.14
N PHE A 78 15.76 -4.77 -15.86
CA PHE A 78 14.50 -4.22 -15.34
C PHE A 78 14.06 -4.95 -14.07
N ALA A 79 14.06 -6.27 -14.06
CA ALA A 79 13.67 -7.08 -12.91
C ALA A 79 14.45 -6.67 -11.66
N ILE A 80 15.77 -6.58 -11.73
CA ILE A 80 16.61 -6.21 -10.59
C ILE A 80 16.28 -4.79 -10.13
N VAL A 81 16.29 -3.81 -11.06
CA VAL A 81 16.08 -2.39 -10.71
C VAL A 81 14.68 -2.17 -10.15
N PHE A 82 13.65 -2.69 -10.80
CA PHE A 82 12.27 -2.51 -10.37
C PHE A 82 11.98 -3.21 -9.05
N THR A 83 12.47 -4.43 -8.86
CA THR A 83 12.33 -5.13 -7.59
C THR A 83 13.01 -4.37 -6.44
N LEU A 84 14.23 -3.88 -6.65
CA LEU A 84 14.92 -3.05 -5.66
C LEU A 84 14.15 -1.75 -5.35
N LEU A 85 13.64 -1.06 -6.38
CA LEU A 85 12.82 0.15 -6.19
C LEU A 85 11.58 -0.14 -5.35
N ILE A 86 10.84 -1.21 -5.64
CA ILE A 86 9.67 -1.63 -4.87
C ILE A 86 10.07 -1.92 -3.41
N TYR A 87 11.08 -2.76 -3.18
CA TYR A 87 11.47 -3.14 -1.82
C TYR A 87 12.03 -1.97 -1.00
N LEU A 88 12.77 -1.06 -1.63
CA LEU A 88 13.28 0.14 -0.95
C LEU A 88 12.15 1.14 -0.67
N SER A 89 11.20 1.30 -1.59
CA SER A 89 10.07 2.23 -1.40
C SER A 89 9.12 1.76 -0.28
N ILE A 90 8.61 0.52 -0.34
CA ILE A 90 7.72 0.01 0.72
C ILE A 90 8.46 -0.29 2.02
N GLY A 91 9.77 -0.48 1.94
CA GLY A 91 10.65 -0.79 3.05
C GLY A 91 11.21 0.45 3.74
N PRO A 92 12.54 0.51 3.85
CA PRO A 92 13.21 1.50 4.67
C PRO A 92 13.10 2.94 4.16
N GLY A 93 12.72 3.14 2.89
CA GLY A 93 12.59 4.48 2.31
C GLY A 93 11.32 5.22 2.72
N LEU A 94 10.17 4.57 2.66
CA LEU A 94 8.87 5.24 2.85
C LEU A 94 7.93 4.46 3.78
N GLY A 95 7.66 3.18 3.49
CA GLY A 95 6.60 2.41 4.14
C GLY A 95 6.86 2.15 5.63
N ILE A 96 8.05 1.65 5.97
CA ILE A 96 8.44 1.35 7.36
C ILE A 96 8.59 2.63 8.19
N PRO A 97 9.26 3.71 7.72
CA PRO A 97 9.32 4.98 8.45
C PRO A 97 7.93 5.57 8.74
N ARG A 98 7.03 5.54 7.75
CA ARG A 98 5.66 6.02 7.91
C ARG A 98 4.88 5.22 8.96
N ALA A 99 5.14 3.92 9.08
CA ALA A 99 4.51 3.08 10.10
C ALA A 99 4.86 3.47 11.54
N ALA A 100 5.97 4.15 11.79
CA ALA A 100 6.32 4.67 13.11
C ALA A 100 5.91 6.15 13.29
N SER A 101 6.02 6.99 12.24
CA SER A 101 5.69 8.41 12.34
C SER A 101 4.19 8.66 12.53
N VAL A 102 3.32 7.90 11.85
CA VAL A 102 1.86 8.09 11.97
C VAL A 102 1.33 7.85 13.38
N PRO A 103 1.63 6.75 14.09
CA PRO A 103 1.18 6.58 15.47
C PRO A 103 1.70 7.67 16.41
N PHE A 104 2.91 8.17 16.21
CA PHE A 104 3.45 9.27 16.98
C PHE A 104 2.61 10.54 16.79
N GLU A 105 2.40 10.98 15.54
CA GLU A 105 1.63 12.17 15.19
C GLU A 105 0.19 12.11 15.74
N MET A 106 -0.39 10.90 15.81
CA MET A 106 -1.79 10.74 16.19
C MET A 106 -2.02 10.52 17.68
N ALA A 107 -1.12 9.80 18.32
CA ALA A 107 -1.34 9.30 19.67
C ALA A 107 -0.40 9.93 20.72
N VAL A 108 0.67 10.59 20.28
CA VAL A 108 1.66 11.17 21.20
C VAL A 108 1.77 12.69 21.03
N ALA A 109 2.07 13.16 19.81
CA ALA A 109 2.34 14.58 19.57
C ALA A 109 1.27 15.54 20.09
N PRO A 110 -0.05 15.26 19.93
CA PRO A 110 -1.11 16.17 20.37
C PRO A 110 -1.27 16.31 21.90
N TYR A 111 -0.64 15.40 22.65
CA TYR A 111 -0.73 15.35 24.12
C TYR A 111 0.57 15.74 24.81
N LEU A 112 1.54 16.20 24.03
CA LEU A 112 2.79 16.73 24.59
C LEU A 112 2.52 18.05 25.32
N PRO A 113 3.22 18.30 26.44
CA PRO A 113 3.12 19.59 27.15
C PRO A 113 3.48 20.77 26.23
N GLU A 114 2.88 21.93 26.48
CA GLU A 114 3.24 23.15 25.78
C GLU A 114 4.74 23.47 25.96
N GLY A 115 5.42 23.72 24.82
CA GLY A 115 6.86 23.94 24.81
C GLY A 115 7.72 22.66 24.75
N ALA A 116 7.13 21.48 24.75
CA ALA A 116 7.89 20.23 24.57
C ALA A 116 8.55 20.16 23.19
N ASN A 117 9.81 19.72 23.15
CA ASN A 117 10.53 19.51 21.89
C ASN A 117 10.01 18.26 21.18
N THR A 118 9.12 18.46 20.19
CA THR A 118 8.49 17.38 19.42
C THR A 118 9.51 16.45 18.77
N THR A 119 10.65 16.97 18.31
CA THR A 119 11.72 16.18 17.70
C THR A 119 12.32 15.17 18.69
N VAL A 120 12.57 15.59 19.94
CA VAL A 120 13.10 14.70 20.98
C VAL A 120 12.08 13.60 21.31
N TRP A 121 10.80 13.96 21.44
CA TRP A 121 9.74 12.98 21.72
C TRP A 121 9.53 12.01 20.56
N MET A 122 9.63 12.48 19.32
CA MET A 122 9.60 11.63 18.13
C MET A 122 10.76 10.63 18.13
N LEU A 123 11.96 11.08 18.47
CA LEU A 123 13.15 10.22 18.55
C LEU A 123 12.97 9.14 19.63
N VAL A 124 12.51 9.50 20.82
CA VAL A 124 12.26 8.55 21.92
C VAL A 124 11.16 7.53 21.54
N TYR A 125 10.06 8.01 20.99
CA TYR A 125 8.95 7.15 20.56
C TYR A 125 9.39 6.19 19.45
N SER A 126 10.01 6.72 18.39
CA SER A 126 10.46 5.90 17.26
C SER A 126 11.51 4.87 17.67
N LEU A 127 12.42 5.23 18.59
CA LEU A 127 13.37 4.28 19.16
C LEU A 127 12.65 3.12 19.86
N ALA A 128 11.70 3.42 20.74
CA ALA A 128 10.91 2.39 21.42
C ALA A 128 10.12 1.51 20.43
N PHE A 129 9.45 2.13 19.44
CA PHE A 129 8.70 1.43 18.40
C PHE A 129 9.60 0.47 17.61
N PHE A 130 10.76 0.95 17.14
CA PHE A 130 11.67 0.13 16.34
C PHE A 130 12.41 -0.92 17.16
N LEU A 131 12.65 -0.72 18.45
CA LEU A 131 13.16 -1.78 19.33
C LEU A 131 12.15 -2.92 19.48
N VAL A 132 10.87 -2.60 19.66
CA VAL A 132 9.81 -3.62 19.70
C VAL A 132 9.69 -4.35 18.34
N ALA A 133 9.69 -3.60 17.23
CA ALA A 133 9.67 -4.18 15.90
C ALA A 133 10.87 -5.11 15.65
N LEU A 134 12.08 -4.68 16.03
CA LEU A 134 13.30 -5.45 15.94
C LEU A 134 13.20 -6.77 16.73
N TRP A 135 12.76 -6.68 17.98
CA TRP A 135 12.57 -7.87 18.83
C TRP A 135 11.59 -8.89 18.21
N LEU A 136 10.49 -8.41 17.62
CA LEU A 136 9.52 -9.27 16.93
C LEU A 136 10.12 -9.89 15.66
N CYS A 137 10.96 -9.18 14.93
CA CYS A 137 11.61 -9.64 13.70
C CYS A 137 12.72 -10.67 13.93
N MET A 138 13.31 -10.72 15.13
CA MET A 138 14.39 -11.68 15.42
C MET A 138 13.92 -13.14 15.46
N THR A 139 12.61 -13.39 15.50
CA THR A 139 12.02 -14.75 15.54
C THR A 139 10.97 -14.94 14.43
N PRO A 140 11.36 -15.01 13.16
CA PRO A 140 10.43 -15.00 12.01
C PRO A 140 9.44 -16.18 12.01
N GLY A 141 9.82 -17.35 12.51
CA GLY A 141 8.97 -18.53 12.55
C GLY A 141 7.71 -18.41 13.44
N LYS A 142 7.64 -17.44 14.34
CA LYS A 142 6.49 -17.18 15.20
C LYS A 142 5.59 -16.05 14.69
N LEU A 143 5.98 -15.39 13.61
CA LEU A 143 5.33 -14.17 13.08
C LEU A 143 3.88 -14.44 12.70
N VAL A 144 3.63 -15.49 11.92
CA VAL A 144 2.28 -15.87 11.43
C VAL A 144 1.31 -16.04 12.58
N ASN A 145 1.74 -16.74 13.62
CA ASN A 145 0.89 -16.97 14.80
C ASN A 145 0.64 -15.71 15.61
N ARG A 146 1.68 -14.88 15.84
CA ARG A 146 1.54 -13.66 16.64
C ARG A 146 0.63 -12.63 15.95
N ILE A 147 0.85 -12.42 14.65
CA ILE A 147 0.07 -11.45 13.86
C ILE A 147 -1.36 -11.97 13.67
N GLY A 148 -1.52 -13.17 13.10
CA GLY A 148 -2.82 -13.67 12.68
C GLY A 148 -3.76 -14.07 13.84
N HIS A 149 -3.24 -14.57 14.97
CA HIS A 149 -4.08 -15.02 16.08
C HIS A 149 -4.43 -13.94 17.11
N PHE A 150 -3.57 -12.95 17.30
CA PHE A 150 -3.75 -11.99 18.39
C PHE A 150 -3.87 -10.55 17.90
N LEU A 151 -2.87 -10.05 17.17
CA LEU A 151 -2.84 -8.64 16.84
C LEU A 151 -3.96 -8.23 15.85
N THR A 152 -4.20 -9.06 14.83
CA THR A 152 -5.22 -8.75 13.81
C THR A 152 -6.64 -8.78 14.37
N PRO A 153 -7.08 -9.82 15.09
CA PRO A 153 -8.41 -9.83 15.70
C PRO A 153 -8.62 -8.66 16.68
N SER A 154 -7.60 -8.35 17.51
CA SER A 154 -7.68 -7.21 18.44
C SER A 154 -7.87 -5.90 17.73
N LEU A 155 -7.11 -5.66 16.64
CA LEU A 155 -7.24 -4.46 15.81
C LEU A 155 -8.64 -4.36 15.19
N LEU A 156 -9.16 -5.44 14.60
CA LEU A 156 -10.49 -5.45 13.99
C LEU A 156 -11.60 -5.18 15.02
N VAL A 157 -11.49 -5.75 16.22
CA VAL A 157 -12.44 -5.49 17.31
C VAL A 157 -12.44 -4.00 17.69
N LEU A 158 -11.25 -3.38 17.82
CA LEU A 158 -11.15 -1.95 18.14
C LEU A 158 -11.74 -1.07 17.03
N LEU A 159 -11.52 -1.41 15.75
CA LEU A 159 -12.07 -0.66 14.62
C LEU A 159 -13.61 -0.80 14.54
N VAL A 160 -14.12 -2.00 14.71
CA VAL A 160 -15.58 -2.24 14.74
C VAL A 160 -16.20 -1.54 15.94
N PHE A 161 -15.58 -1.60 17.11
CA PHE A 161 -16.02 -0.87 18.30
C PHE A 161 -16.10 0.64 18.05
N LEU A 162 -15.05 1.23 17.47
CA LEU A 162 -15.03 2.64 17.11
C LEU A 162 -16.19 2.99 16.16
N PHE A 163 -16.37 2.20 15.11
CA PHE A 163 -17.44 2.42 14.13
C PHE A 163 -18.83 2.30 14.73
N VAL A 164 -19.07 1.30 15.55
CA VAL A 164 -20.34 1.12 16.25
C VAL A 164 -20.63 2.31 17.17
N CYS A 165 -19.65 2.77 17.95
CA CYS A 165 -19.80 3.97 18.78
C CYS A 165 -20.12 5.20 17.92
N PHE A 166 -19.49 5.34 16.75
CA PHE A 166 -19.79 6.43 15.82
C PHE A 166 -21.23 6.37 15.31
N LEU A 167 -21.77 5.21 14.98
CA LEU A 167 -23.17 5.07 14.52
C LEU A 167 -24.19 5.51 15.58
N PHE A 168 -23.87 5.35 16.86
CA PHE A 168 -24.80 5.73 17.96
C PHE A 168 -24.63 7.14 18.47
N ARG A 169 -23.44 7.73 18.36
CA ARG A 169 -23.08 9.02 19.01
C ARG A 169 -22.40 10.01 18.08
N GLY A 170 -22.06 9.61 16.86
CA GLY A 170 -21.39 10.48 15.90
C GLY A 170 -22.34 11.58 15.39
N GLU A 171 -21.81 12.76 15.23
CA GLU A 171 -22.51 13.81 14.50
C GLU A 171 -22.42 13.54 12.99
N VAL A 172 -23.55 13.73 12.31
CA VAL A 172 -23.66 13.49 10.87
C VAL A 172 -24.05 14.77 10.17
N ASN A 173 -23.11 15.33 9.43
CA ASN A 173 -23.34 16.43 8.50
C ASN A 173 -22.45 16.23 7.28
N VAL A 174 -23.06 16.02 6.11
CA VAL A 174 -22.33 15.75 4.86
C VAL A 174 -22.21 17.06 4.08
N ALA A 175 -20.99 17.55 3.91
CA ALA A 175 -20.70 18.71 3.10
C ALA A 175 -20.67 18.38 1.59
N PRO A 176 -20.78 19.39 0.70
CA PRO A 176 -20.41 19.26 -0.70
C PRO A 176 -18.96 18.79 -0.86
N SER A 177 -18.67 18.11 -1.96
CA SER A 177 -17.32 17.65 -2.27
C SER A 177 -16.35 18.79 -2.58
N GLN A 178 -15.06 18.52 -2.41
CA GLN A 178 -14.01 19.44 -2.87
C GLN A 178 -13.86 19.37 -4.39
N THR A 179 -13.41 20.46 -5.01
CA THR A 179 -13.31 20.64 -6.47
C THR A 179 -12.67 19.46 -7.20
N ALA A 180 -11.63 18.84 -6.63
CA ALA A 180 -10.97 17.69 -7.25
C ALA A 180 -11.86 16.43 -7.30
N TYR A 181 -12.81 16.29 -6.37
CA TYR A 181 -13.77 15.20 -6.35
C TYR A 181 -15.06 15.50 -7.12
N ASP A 182 -15.34 16.78 -7.44
CA ASP A 182 -16.48 17.16 -8.27
C ASP A 182 -16.28 16.73 -9.73
N ALA A 183 -15.09 17.00 -10.28
CA ALA A 183 -14.80 16.75 -11.68
C ALA A 183 -14.64 15.25 -12.02
N ALA A 184 -13.94 14.49 -11.17
CA ALA A 184 -13.63 13.08 -11.43
C ALA A 184 -13.47 12.26 -10.15
N PRO A 185 -14.56 12.03 -9.38
CA PRO A 185 -14.46 11.41 -8.06
C PRO A 185 -13.84 10.01 -8.09
N PHE A 186 -14.19 9.18 -9.08
CA PHE A 186 -13.62 7.83 -9.24
C PHE A 186 -12.11 7.89 -9.48
N LEU A 187 -11.64 8.72 -10.41
CA LEU A 187 -10.22 8.84 -10.74
C LEU A 187 -9.42 9.42 -9.56
N LYS A 188 -9.98 10.42 -8.87
CA LYS A 188 -9.37 10.98 -7.67
C LYS A 188 -9.25 9.91 -6.57
N GLY A 189 -10.32 9.16 -6.28
CA GLY A 189 -10.29 8.05 -5.35
C GLY A 189 -9.30 6.96 -5.75
N PHE A 190 -9.22 6.62 -7.04
CA PHE A 190 -8.26 5.65 -7.58
C PHE A 190 -6.80 6.10 -7.31
N SER A 191 -6.47 7.37 -7.53
CA SER A 191 -5.13 7.90 -7.25
C SER A 191 -4.83 8.01 -5.75
N GLU A 192 -5.83 8.31 -4.92
CA GLU A 192 -5.67 8.28 -3.46
C GLU A 192 -5.34 6.88 -2.94
N GLY A 193 -5.89 5.84 -3.59
CA GLY A 193 -5.55 4.46 -3.28
C GLY A 193 -4.06 4.11 -3.48
N TYR A 194 -3.30 4.84 -4.31
CA TYR A 194 -1.85 4.68 -4.42
C TYR A 194 -1.14 4.94 -3.09
N GLN A 195 -1.66 5.89 -2.31
CA GLN A 195 -1.04 6.33 -1.07
C GLN A 195 -1.10 5.28 0.04
N THR A 196 -1.98 4.27 -0.07
CA THR A 196 -1.98 3.12 0.86
C THR A 196 -0.73 2.26 0.69
N MET A 197 -0.10 2.28 -0.51
CA MET A 197 1.06 1.46 -0.91
C MET A 197 0.75 -0.04 -1.02
N ASP A 198 -0.50 -0.46 -0.92
CA ASP A 198 -0.91 -1.87 -0.85
C ASP A 198 -0.60 -2.63 -2.14
N THR A 199 -0.79 -2.01 -3.32
CA THR A 199 -0.50 -2.67 -4.61
C THR A 199 0.98 -3.00 -4.75
N ILE A 200 1.87 -2.07 -4.40
CA ILE A 200 3.31 -2.34 -4.44
C ILE A 200 3.75 -3.28 -3.32
N ALA A 201 3.11 -3.22 -2.16
CA ALA A 201 3.34 -4.17 -1.06
C ALA A 201 2.90 -5.60 -1.45
N ALA A 202 1.82 -5.75 -2.21
CA ALA A 202 1.34 -7.02 -2.73
C ALA A 202 2.39 -7.73 -3.60
N LEU A 203 3.18 -6.98 -4.37
CA LEU A 203 4.27 -7.52 -5.18
C LEU A 203 5.39 -8.16 -4.32
N ASN A 204 5.49 -7.75 -3.06
CA ASN A 204 6.36 -8.37 -2.07
C ASN A 204 5.63 -9.52 -1.33
N PHE A 205 4.42 -9.27 -0.83
CA PHE A 205 3.71 -10.21 0.05
C PHE A 205 3.23 -11.48 -0.67
N GLY A 206 3.07 -11.45 -1.98
CA GLY A 206 2.71 -12.65 -2.76
C GLY A 206 3.66 -13.82 -2.53
N LEU A 207 4.96 -13.55 -2.44
CA LEU A 207 5.97 -14.58 -2.12
C LEU A 207 5.87 -15.03 -0.65
N VAL A 208 5.61 -14.11 0.29
CA VAL A 208 5.45 -14.42 1.72
C VAL A 208 4.28 -15.39 1.92
N ILE A 209 3.15 -15.14 1.26
CA ILE A 209 1.98 -16.04 1.34
C ILE A 209 2.28 -17.39 0.72
N ALA A 210 2.91 -17.43 -0.47
CA ALA A 210 3.27 -18.68 -1.13
C ALA A 210 4.22 -19.54 -0.29
N THR A 211 5.22 -18.95 0.36
CA THR A 211 6.14 -19.64 1.26
C THR A 211 5.47 -20.10 2.55
N THR A 212 4.57 -19.30 3.11
CA THR A 212 3.78 -19.67 4.31
C THR A 212 2.88 -20.88 4.03
N LEU A 213 2.19 -20.90 2.88
CA LEU A 213 1.38 -22.06 2.47
C LEU A 213 2.26 -23.30 2.24
N GLY A 214 3.47 -23.11 1.71
CA GLY A 214 4.46 -24.17 1.59
C GLY A 214 4.88 -24.77 2.93
N SER A 215 5.09 -23.94 3.96
CA SER A 215 5.44 -24.38 5.32
C SER A 215 4.30 -25.16 6.01
N PHE A 216 3.05 -24.99 5.57
CA PHE A 216 1.91 -25.80 6.02
C PHE A 216 1.75 -27.13 5.27
N GLY A 217 2.73 -27.50 4.44
CA GLY A 217 2.78 -28.78 3.73
C GLY A 217 2.15 -28.77 2.34
N MET A 218 1.84 -27.58 1.79
CA MET A 218 1.34 -27.46 0.41
C MET A 218 2.49 -27.51 -0.59
N THR A 219 2.70 -28.64 -1.21
CA THR A 219 3.76 -28.86 -2.20
C THR A 219 3.29 -28.54 -3.63
N GLU A 220 2.03 -28.82 -3.95
CA GLU A 220 1.49 -28.60 -5.28
C GLU A 220 1.26 -27.12 -5.60
N LYS A 221 1.78 -26.67 -6.74
CA LYS A 221 1.63 -25.26 -7.20
C LYS A 221 0.17 -24.86 -7.39
N ARG A 222 -0.68 -25.76 -7.87
CA ARG A 222 -2.11 -25.52 -8.09
C ARG A 222 -2.84 -25.27 -6.77
N ASP A 223 -2.60 -26.10 -5.76
CA ASP A 223 -3.19 -25.97 -4.43
C ASP A 223 -2.75 -24.66 -3.75
N ARG A 224 -1.45 -24.36 -3.79
CA ARG A 224 -0.92 -23.09 -3.27
C ARG A 224 -1.59 -21.88 -3.93
N MET A 225 -1.76 -21.91 -5.25
CA MET A 225 -2.42 -20.83 -6.00
C MET A 225 -3.88 -20.65 -5.57
N GLN A 226 -4.67 -21.73 -5.47
CA GLN A 226 -6.06 -21.65 -5.05
C GLN A 226 -6.20 -21.06 -3.65
N HIS A 227 -5.36 -21.48 -2.70
CA HIS A 227 -5.39 -20.98 -1.34
C HIS A 227 -4.85 -19.54 -1.23
N THR A 228 -3.91 -19.13 -2.10
CA THR A 228 -3.47 -17.74 -2.20
C THR A 228 -4.60 -16.84 -2.69
N VAL A 229 -5.33 -17.23 -3.73
CA VAL A 229 -6.51 -16.50 -4.23
C VAL A 229 -7.57 -16.38 -3.13
N LEU A 230 -7.87 -17.48 -2.45
CA LEU A 230 -8.87 -17.49 -1.38
C LEU A 230 -8.46 -16.59 -0.21
N ALA A 231 -7.19 -16.65 0.22
CA ALA A 231 -6.65 -15.76 1.24
C ALA A 231 -6.72 -14.28 0.82
N GLY A 232 -6.41 -14.00 -0.45
CA GLY A 232 -6.52 -12.66 -1.04
C GLY A 232 -7.95 -12.13 -1.02
N ILE A 233 -8.93 -12.94 -1.42
CA ILE A 233 -10.35 -12.56 -1.40
C ILE A 233 -10.81 -12.27 0.05
N PHE A 234 -10.49 -13.13 1.00
CA PHE A 234 -10.85 -12.90 2.41
C PHE A 234 -10.21 -11.63 2.97
N ALA A 235 -8.90 -11.46 2.79
CA ALA A 235 -8.19 -10.27 3.24
C ALA A 235 -8.73 -9.00 2.56
N GLY A 236 -8.95 -9.04 1.25
CA GLY A 236 -9.52 -7.94 0.47
C GLY A 236 -10.93 -7.57 0.90
N THR A 237 -11.79 -8.56 1.22
CA THR A 237 -13.14 -8.31 1.75
C THR A 237 -13.08 -7.58 3.10
N ILE A 238 -12.22 -8.01 4.01
CA ILE A 238 -12.04 -7.34 5.31
C ILE A 238 -11.51 -5.92 5.11
N LEU A 239 -10.52 -5.72 4.22
CA LEU A 239 -10.01 -4.39 3.86
C LEU A 239 -11.11 -3.50 3.33
N ALA A 240 -11.92 -3.97 2.37
CA ALA A 240 -13.01 -3.21 1.78
C ALA A 240 -14.05 -2.78 2.82
N LEU A 241 -14.41 -3.67 3.75
CA LEU A 241 -15.33 -3.36 4.84
C LEU A 241 -14.76 -2.29 5.77
N VAL A 242 -13.50 -2.43 6.19
CA VAL A 242 -12.84 -1.44 7.07
C VAL A 242 -12.73 -0.09 6.37
N TYR A 243 -12.36 -0.06 5.08
CA TYR A 243 -12.28 1.19 4.33
C TYR A 243 -13.64 1.85 4.16
N ALA A 244 -14.70 1.06 3.91
CA ALA A 244 -16.06 1.58 3.86
C ALA A 244 -16.49 2.21 5.20
N MET A 245 -16.18 1.56 6.33
CA MET A 245 -16.45 2.09 7.67
C MET A 245 -15.72 3.41 7.91
N LEU A 246 -14.41 3.47 7.64
CA LEU A 246 -13.59 4.65 7.86
C LEU A 246 -13.98 5.81 6.92
N SER A 247 -14.24 5.53 5.64
CA SER A 247 -14.70 6.55 4.67
C SER A 247 -16.08 7.07 5.02
N TYR A 248 -16.99 6.21 5.49
CA TYR A 248 -18.30 6.63 5.96
C TYR A 248 -18.21 7.60 7.15
N MET A 249 -17.34 7.30 8.13
CA MET A 249 -17.08 8.19 9.25
C MET A 249 -16.54 9.53 8.77
N GLY A 250 -15.59 9.55 7.84
CA GLY A 250 -15.05 10.75 7.20
C GLY A 250 -16.12 11.54 6.47
N MET A 251 -16.96 10.89 5.66
CA MET A 251 -18.08 11.50 4.94
C MET A 251 -19.07 12.19 5.88
N CYS A 252 -19.52 11.47 6.90
CA CYS A 252 -20.48 12.01 7.87
C CYS A 252 -19.93 13.20 8.67
N SER A 253 -18.62 13.27 8.85
CA SER A 253 -17.94 14.35 9.56
C SER A 253 -17.53 15.52 8.66
N SER A 254 -17.74 15.43 7.35
CA SER A 254 -17.26 16.43 6.37
C SER A 254 -17.83 17.82 6.56
N GLY A 255 -19.07 17.94 7.05
CA GLY A 255 -19.73 19.21 7.39
C GLY A 255 -19.67 19.55 8.88
N VAL A 256 -19.09 18.67 9.73
CA VAL A 256 -18.95 18.89 11.17
C VAL A 256 -17.61 19.57 11.48
N TYR A 257 -16.54 19.14 10.82
CA TYR A 257 -15.19 19.68 11.02
C TYR A 257 -14.67 20.32 9.75
N ALA A 258 -13.83 21.35 9.91
CA ALA A 258 -13.02 21.86 8.81
C ALA A 258 -12.14 20.73 8.26
N ILE A 259 -11.84 20.80 6.95
CA ILE A 259 -10.96 19.83 6.31
C ILE A 259 -9.60 19.87 6.99
N GLN A 260 -9.14 18.71 7.39
CA GLN A 260 -7.89 18.53 8.09
C GLN A 260 -6.72 18.42 7.11
N GLU A 261 -5.49 18.58 7.59
CA GLU A 261 -4.26 18.42 6.76
C GLU A 261 -4.10 17.00 6.23
N ASN A 262 -4.54 16.00 7.00
CA ASN A 262 -4.53 14.60 6.61
C ASN A 262 -5.60 13.81 7.38
N GLY A 263 -5.89 12.58 6.91
CA GLY A 263 -6.97 11.77 7.47
C GLY A 263 -6.72 11.23 8.87
N ALA A 264 -5.51 11.32 9.35
CA ALA A 264 -5.20 10.96 10.71
C ALA A 264 -5.77 12.00 11.70
N TRP A 265 -5.67 13.30 11.36
CA TRP A 265 -6.35 14.39 12.09
C TRP A 265 -7.86 14.28 11.99
N THR A 266 -8.40 13.90 10.82
CA THR A 266 -9.84 13.62 10.66
C THR A 266 -10.31 12.57 11.66
N LEU A 267 -9.63 11.44 11.72
CA LEU A 267 -9.98 10.35 12.63
C LEU A 267 -9.83 10.76 14.11
N ARG A 268 -8.83 11.58 14.42
CA ARG A 268 -8.65 12.16 15.76
C ARG A 268 -9.83 13.04 16.18
N CYS A 269 -10.29 13.95 15.31
CA CYS A 269 -11.44 14.79 15.59
C CYS A 269 -12.68 13.95 15.92
N ILE A 270 -12.95 12.93 15.11
CA ILE A 270 -14.07 12.01 15.32
C ILE A 270 -13.95 11.27 16.67
N VAL A 271 -12.78 10.72 16.97
CA VAL A 271 -12.59 9.97 18.22
C VAL A 271 -12.62 10.87 19.44
N TYR A 272 -12.08 12.08 19.35
CA TYR A 272 -12.17 13.05 20.44
C TYR A 272 -13.61 13.48 20.73
N GLN A 273 -14.44 13.68 19.71
CA GLN A 273 -15.87 13.93 19.86
C GLN A 273 -16.60 12.79 20.59
N LEU A 274 -16.27 11.53 20.21
CA LEU A 274 -16.96 10.36 20.77
C LEU A 274 -16.57 10.07 22.22
N PHE A 275 -15.30 10.24 22.55
CA PHE A 275 -14.70 9.72 23.79
C PHE A 275 -13.95 10.76 24.62
N GLY A 276 -13.76 11.98 24.09
CA GLY A 276 -12.92 13.00 24.73
C GLY A 276 -11.43 12.55 24.82
N ALA A 277 -10.75 13.01 25.86
CA ALA A 277 -9.34 12.67 26.10
C ALA A 277 -9.03 11.14 26.18
N PRO A 278 -9.87 10.27 26.80
CA PRO A 278 -9.68 8.82 26.77
C PRO A 278 -9.63 8.20 25.36
N GLY A 279 -10.24 8.84 24.37
CA GLY A 279 -10.17 8.41 22.97
C GLY A 279 -8.76 8.34 22.41
N ALA A 280 -7.82 9.11 22.95
CA ALA A 280 -6.40 9.03 22.58
C ALA A 280 -5.80 7.64 22.78
N VAL A 281 -6.16 6.98 23.87
CA VAL A 281 -5.67 5.61 24.17
C VAL A 281 -6.21 4.61 23.13
N LEU A 282 -7.46 4.76 22.73
CA LEU A 282 -8.07 3.92 21.68
C LEU A 282 -7.35 4.13 20.33
N LEU A 283 -7.11 5.40 19.95
CA LEU A 283 -6.36 5.70 18.73
C LEU A 283 -4.93 5.17 18.80
N ALA A 284 -4.24 5.39 19.91
CA ALA A 284 -2.90 4.88 20.13
C ALA A 284 -2.84 3.36 19.93
N ALA A 285 -3.78 2.62 20.49
CA ALA A 285 -3.87 1.17 20.34
C ALA A 285 -4.11 0.77 18.88
N ILE A 286 -5.09 1.39 18.21
CA ILE A 286 -5.42 1.09 16.81
C ILE A 286 -4.22 1.35 15.89
N PHE A 287 -3.64 2.56 15.96
CA PHE A 287 -2.53 2.94 15.09
C PHE A 287 -1.27 2.12 15.38
N THR A 288 -0.94 1.89 16.66
CA THR A 288 0.24 1.11 17.02
C THR A 288 0.11 -0.34 16.57
N LEU A 289 -1.04 -0.99 16.78
CA LEU A 289 -1.26 -2.37 16.34
C LEU A 289 -1.19 -2.49 14.81
N ALA A 290 -1.89 -1.64 14.07
CA ALA A 290 -1.89 -1.67 12.62
C ALA A 290 -0.49 -1.41 12.05
N CYS A 291 0.19 -0.38 12.53
CA CYS A 291 1.50 0.01 12.02
C CYS A 291 2.60 -0.98 12.41
N LEU A 292 2.56 -1.53 13.62
CA LEU A 292 3.55 -2.49 14.08
C LEU A 292 3.47 -3.81 13.30
N THR A 293 2.26 -4.30 13.00
CA THR A 293 2.08 -5.56 12.24
C THR A 293 2.63 -5.43 10.81
N THR A 294 2.28 -4.35 10.11
CA THR A 294 2.79 -4.09 8.76
C THR A 294 4.30 -3.85 8.77
N CYS A 295 4.80 -3.04 9.71
CA CYS A 295 6.23 -2.76 9.86
C CYS A 295 7.05 -4.06 10.01
N VAL A 296 6.64 -4.93 10.94
CA VAL A 296 7.30 -6.22 11.20
C VAL A 296 7.22 -7.12 9.96
N GLY A 297 6.09 -7.16 9.27
CA GLY A 297 5.91 -7.90 8.03
C GLY A 297 6.87 -7.44 6.93
N LEU A 298 6.98 -6.12 6.73
CA LEU A 298 7.88 -5.52 5.73
C LEU A 298 9.35 -5.76 6.08
N ILE A 299 9.78 -5.51 7.32
CA ILE A 299 11.16 -5.75 7.75
C ILE A 299 11.56 -7.20 7.50
N ASN A 300 10.71 -8.17 7.89
CA ASN A 300 10.99 -9.60 7.67
C ASN A 300 11.13 -9.94 6.20
N SER A 301 10.14 -9.58 5.39
CA SER A 301 10.07 -9.91 3.99
C SER A 301 11.26 -9.33 3.21
N ILE A 302 11.56 -8.05 3.43
CA ILE A 302 12.65 -7.35 2.76
C ILE A 302 14.00 -7.89 3.20
N SER A 303 14.20 -8.11 4.51
CA SER A 303 15.46 -8.67 5.03
C SER A 303 15.71 -10.08 4.52
N GLN A 304 14.68 -10.89 4.36
CA GLN A 304 14.79 -12.22 3.77
C GLN A 304 15.19 -12.13 2.29
N TYR A 305 14.56 -11.25 1.51
CA TYR A 305 14.93 -11.05 0.11
C TYR A 305 16.37 -10.57 -0.04
N PHE A 306 16.78 -9.55 0.72
CA PHE A 306 18.15 -9.00 0.64
C PHE A 306 19.21 -9.99 1.11
N SER A 307 18.91 -10.85 2.07
CA SER A 307 19.84 -11.91 2.49
C SER A 307 20.08 -12.98 1.39
N THR A 308 19.07 -13.22 0.56
CA THR A 308 19.22 -14.12 -0.60
C THR A 308 19.92 -13.46 -1.78
N LEU A 309 19.65 -12.15 -2.00
CA LEU A 309 20.20 -11.42 -3.15
C LEU A 309 21.70 -11.10 -2.96
N PHE A 310 22.09 -10.60 -1.81
CA PHE A 310 23.46 -10.10 -1.57
C PHE A 310 24.36 -11.07 -0.85
N GLY A 311 23.85 -12.12 -0.20
CA GLY A 311 24.63 -13.23 0.39
C GLY A 311 25.73 -12.87 1.41
N LYS A 312 26.14 -11.59 1.48
CA LYS A 312 27.21 -11.09 2.36
C LYS A 312 26.78 -10.88 3.81
N LEU A 313 25.51 -10.52 4.01
CA LEU A 313 24.92 -10.29 5.31
C LEU A 313 23.85 -11.34 5.61
N SER A 314 23.84 -11.81 6.86
CA SER A 314 22.80 -12.73 7.33
C SER A 314 21.44 -12.02 7.43
N TYR A 315 20.36 -12.78 7.50
CA TYR A 315 19.00 -12.27 7.73
C TYR A 315 18.94 -11.28 8.92
N ARG A 316 19.57 -11.65 10.08
CA ARG A 316 19.56 -10.80 11.27
C ARG A 316 20.28 -9.47 11.06
N GLN A 317 21.37 -9.47 10.32
CA GLN A 317 22.10 -8.24 9.98
C GLN A 317 21.27 -7.36 9.05
N TRP A 318 20.56 -7.93 8.06
CA TRP A 318 19.64 -7.17 7.22
C TRP A 318 18.47 -6.60 8.03
N VAL A 319 17.92 -7.32 8.99
CA VAL A 319 16.89 -6.79 9.90
C VAL A 319 17.42 -5.55 10.64
N LEU A 320 18.64 -5.59 11.17
CA LEU A 320 19.27 -4.44 11.83
C LEU A 320 19.46 -3.25 10.88
N VAL A 321 19.97 -3.50 9.66
CA VAL A 321 20.18 -2.46 8.65
C VAL A 321 18.86 -1.80 8.26
N MET A 322 17.83 -2.60 7.93
CA MET A 322 16.51 -2.09 7.52
C MET A 322 15.85 -1.30 8.64
N THR A 323 15.89 -1.81 9.87
CA THR A 323 15.33 -1.14 11.05
C THR A 323 16.06 0.15 11.37
N GLY A 324 17.39 0.14 11.37
CA GLY A 324 18.22 1.32 11.66
C GLY A 324 18.04 2.43 10.64
N PHE A 325 18.04 2.10 9.35
CA PHE A 325 17.79 3.07 8.28
C PHE A 325 16.38 3.66 8.38
N SER A 326 15.36 2.80 8.61
CA SER A 326 13.98 3.26 8.77
C SER A 326 13.80 4.17 10.00
N PHE A 327 14.50 3.90 11.09
CA PHE A 327 14.53 4.76 12.26
C PHE A 327 15.08 6.16 11.93
N LEU A 328 16.16 6.26 11.15
CA LEU A 328 16.71 7.56 10.73
C LEU A 328 15.71 8.32 9.85
N VAL A 329 15.14 7.67 8.84
CA VAL A 329 14.17 8.30 7.93
C VAL A 329 12.87 8.69 8.65
N CYS A 330 12.41 7.90 9.61
CA CYS A 330 11.21 8.18 10.39
C CYS A 330 11.29 9.54 11.10
N ASN A 331 12.48 9.91 11.58
CA ASN A 331 12.71 11.17 12.31
C ASN A 331 12.73 12.43 11.42
N LEU A 332 12.52 12.31 10.10
CA LEU A 332 12.24 13.44 9.22
C LEU A 332 10.80 13.98 9.42
N GLY A 333 9.93 13.22 10.08
CA GLY A 333 8.52 13.55 10.30
C GLY A 333 7.60 13.10 9.18
N LEU A 334 6.31 12.97 9.51
CA LEU A 334 5.29 12.39 8.59
C LEU A 334 5.12 13.22 7.32
N ASN A 335 5.03 14.54 7.43
CA ASN A 335 4.80 15.41 6.27
C ASN A 335 5.96 15.36 5.27
N ALA A 336 7.21 15.31 5.74
CA ALA A 336 8.38 15.15 4.88
C ALA A 336 8.37 13.78 4.17
N ILE A 337 8.00 12.71 4.89
CA ILE A 337 7.88 11.36 4.29
C ILE A 337 6.79 11.35 3.23
N LEU A 338 5.63 11.95 3.49
CA LEU A 338 4.52 12.01 2.54
C LEU A 338 4.87 12.82 1.28
N SER A 339 5.55 13.97 1.43
CA SER A 339 5.96 14.81 0.29
C SER A 339 6.94 14.10 -0.65
N ILE A 340 7.82 13.26 -0.12
CA ILE A 340 8.73 12.43 -0.91
C ILE A 340 8.00 11.21 -1.51
N SER A 341 7.05 10.65 -0.76
CA SER A 341 6.31 9.44 -1.18
C SER A 341 5.47 9.68 -2.42
N ILE A 342 4.75 10.81 -2.49
CA ILE A 342 3.77 11.07 -3.55
C ILE A 342 4.40 11.01 -4.94
N PRO A 343 5.48 11.72 -5.27
CA PRO A 343 6.12 11.63 -6.59
C PRO A 343 6.67 10.22 -6.89
N ILE A 344 7.28 9.57 -5.91
CA ILE A 344 7.83 8.22 -6.08
C ILE A 344 6.71 7.22 -6.43
N LEU A 345 5.59 7.30 -5.73
CA LEU A 345 4.44 6.43 -5.99
C LEU A 345 3.84 6.71 -7.36
N ASN A 346 3.69 7.96 -7.75
CA ASN A 346 3.21 8.35 -9.08
C ASN A 346 4.09 7.79 -10.22
N ALA A 347 5.39 7.64 -9.99
CA ALA A 347 6.31 7.02 -10.96
C ALA A 347 6.20 5.49 -11.00
N ILE A 348 6.05 4.83 -9.86
CA ILE A 348 6.17 3.36 -9.72
C ILE A 348 4.82 2.66 -9.95
N TYR A 349 3.71 3.26 -9.47
CA TYR A 349 2.39 2.60 -9.48
C TYR A 349 1.89 2.24 -10.88
N PRO A 350 1.94 3.13 -11.89
CA PRO A 350 1.51 2.78 -13.24
C PRO A 350 2.25 1.56 -13.81
N VAL A 351 3.56 1.50 -13.56
CA VAL A 351 4.40 0.36 -13.98
C VAL A 351 3.98 -0.92 -13.26
N ALA A 352 3.73 -0.85 -11.95
CA ALA A 352 3.27 -1.98 -11.16
C ALA A 352 1.89 -2.49 -11.64
N ILE A 353 0.96 -1.58 -11.90
CA ILE A 353 -0.39 -1.93 -12.41
C ILE A 353 -0.30 -2.64 -13.76
N VAL A 354 0.44 -2.05 -14.70
CA VAL A 354 0.62 -2.64 -16.04
C VAL A 354 1.29 -4.00 -15.93
N LEU A 355 2.29 -4.16 -15.08
CA LEU A 355 2.98 -5.44 -14.88
C LEU A 355 2.05 -6.50 -14.28
N ILE A 356 1.18 -6.13 -13.34
CA ILE A 356 0.15 -7.01 -12.77
C ILE A 356 -0.84 -7.43 -13.87
N LEU A 357 -1.37 -6.50 -14.65
CA LEU A 357 -2.36 -6.78 -15.70
C LEU A 357 -1.78 -7.67 -16.81
N LEU A 358 -0.56 -7.40 -17.26
CA LEU A 358 0.14 -8.25 -18.22
C LEU A 358 0.44 -9.65 -17.63
N GLY A 359 0.78 -9.72 -16.35
CA GLY A 359 1.02 -10.99 -15.65
C GLY A 359 -0.24 -11.84 -15.49
N LEU A 360 -1.40 -11.22 -15.23
CA LEU A 360 -2.70 -11.91 -15.20
C LEU A 360 -3.05 -12.53 -16.57
N THR A 361 -2.83 -11.74 -17.60
CA THR A 361 -3.14 -12.10 -19.00
C THR A 361 -1.98 -12.79 -19.72
N HIS A 362 -0.95 -13.24 -18.99
CA HIS A 362 0.28 -13.80 -19.55
C HIS A 362 0.05 -14.88 -20.60
N SER A 363 -0.95 -15.74 -20.42
CA SER A 363 -1.30 -16.81 -21.38
C SER A 363 -1.61 -16.31 -22.80
N LEU A 364 -2.11 -15.07 -22.92
CA LEU A 364 -2.41 -14.41 -24.19
C LEU A 364 -1.14 -13.94 -24.91
N TRP A 365 -0.06 -13.68 -24.15
CA TRP A 365 1.15 -12.98 -24.62
C TRP A 365 2.37 -13.87 -24.78
N VAL A 366 2.30 -15.16 -24.43
CA VAL A 366 3.44 -16.10 -24.44
C VAL A 366 4.22 -16.09 -25.77
N LYS A 367 3.50 -15.91 -26.88
CA LYS A 367 4.10 -15.89 -28.23
C LYS A 367 4.68 -14.52 -28.63
N ASN A 368 4.44 -13.46 -27.86
CA ASN A 368 4.88 -12.11 -28.18
C ASN A 368 5.69 -11.51 -27.02
N ARG A 369 6.99 -11.79 -27.01
CA ARG A 369 7.93 -11.33 -25.97
C ARG A 369 8.12 -9.81 -25.88
N TRP A 370 7.72 -9.04 -26.90
CA TRP A 370 7.89 -7.60 -26.92
C TRP A 370 6.82 -6.83 -26.14
N ILE A 371 5.67 -7.45 -25.87
CA ILE A 371 4.55 -6.80 -25.17
C ILE A 371 5.00 -6.26 -23.80
N TYR A 372 5.62 -7.09 -22.99
CA TYR A 372 6.07 -6.67 -21.68
C TYR A 372 7.04 -5.50 -21.76
N SER A 373 8.05 -5.59 -22.61
CA SER A 373 9.11 -4.57 -22.70
C SER A 373 8.57 -3.25 -23.22
N LEU A 374 7.76 -3.24 -24.30
CA LEU A 374 7.26 -2.01 -24.90
C LEU A 374 6.20 -1.31 -24.01
N VAL A 375 5.23 -2.06 -23.49
CA VAL A 375 4.17 -1.48 -22.67
C VAL A 375 4.72 -0.94 -21.36
N VAL A 376 5.59 -1.69 -20.69
CA VAL A 376 6.21 -1.27 -19.44
C VAL A 376 7.16 -0.09 -19.64
N ALA A 377 7.96 -0.08 -20.71
CA ALA A 377 8.86 1.04 -21.00
C ALA A 377 8.08 2.33 -21.30
N GLY A 378 7.07 2.27 -22.19
CA GLY A 378 6.25 3.44 -22.51
C GLY A 378 5.52 4.01 -21.29
N THR A 379 4.90 3.11 -20.49
CA THR A 379 4.24 3.49 -19.23
C THR A 379 5.24 4.12 -18.27
N GLY A 380 6.40 3.51 -18.06
CA GLY A 380 7.40 3.98 -17.11
C GLY A 380 7.96 5.34 -17.46
N ILE A 381 8.27 5.59 -18.74
CA ILE A 381 8.78 6.89 -19.20
C ILE A 381 7.77 8.01 -18.88
N VAL A 382 6.51 7.83 -19.27
CA VAL A 382 5.49 8.87 -19.07
C VAL A 382 5.17 9.06 -17.58
N SER A 383 5.14 7.96 -16.78
CA SER A 383 4.91 8.05 -15.35
C SER A 383 6.03 8.78 -14.61
N VAL A 384 7.28 8.57 -15.01
CA VAL A 384 8.43 9.30 -14.42
C VAL A 384 8.35 10.78 -14.79
N ILE A 385 8.04 11.13 -16.06
CA ILE A 385 7.91 12.53 -16.49
C ILE A 385 6.79 13.22 -15.72
N TYR A 386 5.62 12.57 -15.58
CA TYR A 386 4.50 13.07 -14.79
C TYR A 386 4.88 13.27 -13.31
N ALA A 387 5.58 12.32 -12.72
CA ALA A 387 6.01 12.39 -11.33
C ALA A 387 7.00 13.53 -11.08
N LEU A 388 7.92 13.76 -12.00
CA LEU A 388 8.86 14.89 -11.95
C LEU A 388 8.13 16.23 -12.09
N ASP A 389 7.18 16.34 -13.00
CA ASP A 389 6.37 17.57 -13.17
C ASP A 389 5.53 17.84 -11.89
N ALA A 390 4.90 16.82 -11.33
CA ALA A 390 4.16 16.92 -10.06
C ALA A 390 5.07 17.33 -8.88
N ALA A 391 6.35 16.97 -8.93
CA ALA A 391 7.38 17.39 -7.96
C ALA A 391 8.00 18.76 -8.30
N GLN A 392 7.45 19.51 -9.28
CA GLN A 392 7.97 20.79 -9.77
C GLN A 392 9.38 20.72 -10.39
N LEU A 393 9.78 19.54 -10.85
CA LEU A 393 11.04 19.28 -11.56
C LEU A 393 10.78 19.08 -13.05
N SER A 394 10.31 20.13 -13.73
CA SER A 394 9.96 20.08 -15.16
C SER A 394 11.18 19.78 -16.05
N LEU A 395 10.98 18.88 -17.02
CA LEU A 395 11.96 18.57 -18.08
C LEU A 395 11.77 19.45 -19.34
N GLY A 396 11.20 20.65 -19.19
CA GLY A 396 11.01 21.61 -20.30
C GLY A 396 10.10 21.05 -21.39
N ALA A 397 10.58 21.09 -22.65
CA ALA A 397 9.79 20.67 -23.82
C ALA A 397 9.21 19.23 -23.73
N VAL A 398 9.89 18.33 -23.05
CA VAL A 398 9.41 16.95 -22.88
C VAL A 398 8.17 16.92 -21.97
N THR A 399 8.18 17.69 -20.90
CA THR A 399 7.01 17.81 -20.02
C THR A 399 5.83 18.46 -20.77
N GLU A 400 6.07 19.54 -21.53
CA GLU A 400 5.03 20.19 -22.33
C GLU A 400 4.40 19.26 -23.38
N LEU A 401 5.19 18.36 -23.96
CA LEU A 401 4.67 17.33 -24.86
C LEU A 401 3.79 16.33 -24.11
N CYS A 402 4.22 15.90 -22.91
CA CYS A 402 3.45 14.97 -22.11
C CYS A 402 2.15 15.58 -21.57
N ARG A 403 2.12 16.88 -21.26
CA ARG A 403 0.90 17.60 -20.84
C ARG A 403 -0.21 17.59 -21.88
N LYS A 404 0.12 17.39 -23.18
CA LYS A 404 -0.86 17.23 -24.26
C LYS A 404 -1.50 15.83 -24.31
N LEU A 405 -1.00 14.86 -23.54
CA LEU A 405 -1.58 13.53 -23.52
C LEU A 405 -2.96 13.53 -22.82
N PRO A 406 -3.90 12.72 -23.30
CA PRO A 406 -5.19 12.55 -22.65
C PRO A 406 -5.03 12.15 -21.17
N LEU A 407 -5.87 12.68 -20.31
CA LEU A 407 -5.92 12.39 -18.87
C LEU A 407 -4.65 12.83 -18.10
N TYR A 408 -3.85 13.77 -18.63
CA TYR A 408 -2.66 14.24 -17.92
C TYR A 408 -3.02 14.93 -16.61
N ASP A 409 -4.00 15.83 -16.60
CA ASP A 409 -4.41 16.60 -15.43
C ASP A 409 -4.95 15.71 -14.28
N THR A 410 -5.44 14.53 -14.63
CA THR A 410 -5.92 13.53 -13.66
C THR A 410 -4.83 12.55 -13.20
N GLY A 411 -3.61 12.61 -13.79
CA GLY A 411 -2.52 11.67 -13.50
C GLY A 411 -2.64 10.31 -14.21
N PHE A 412 -3.55 10.18 -15.18
CA PHE A 412 -3.80 8.93 -15.90
C PHE A 412 -3.32 8.92 -17.35
N CYS A 413 -2.45 9.85 -17.74
CA CYS A 413 -1.86 9.89 -19.09
C CYS A 413 -1.13 8.60 -19.47
N TRP A 414 -0.61 7.87 -18.49
CA TRP A 414 0.04 6.57 -18.68
C TRP A 414 -0.90 5.50 -19.27
N VAL A 415 -2.22 5.58 -19.01
CA VAL A 415 -3.21 4.62 -19.54
C VAL A 415 -3.28 4.70 -21.05
N SER A 416 -3.33 5.91 -21.62
CA SER A 416 -3.35 6.13 -23.07
C SER A 416 -2.07 5.60 -23.73
N VAL A 417 -0.91 5.85 -23.11
CA VAL A 417 0.37 5.37 -23.62
C VAL A 417 0.47 3.84 -23.50
N ALA A 418 0.05 3.25 -22.40
CA ALA A 418 0.01 1.80 -22.24
C ALA A 418 -0.87 1.13 -23.30
N ALA A 419 -2.04 1.69 -23.59
CA ALA A 419 -2.94 1.18 -24.62
C ALA A 419 -2.31 1.27 -26.03
N VAL A 420 -1.70 2.39 -26.38
CA VAL A 420 -0.99 2.57 -27.66
C VAL A 420 0.16 1.58 -27.78
N MET A 421 1.00 1.45 -26.75
CA MET A 421 2.13 0.51 -26.76
C MET A 421 1.69 -0.95 -26.83
N LEU A 422 0.54 -1.29 -26.22
CA LEU A 422 -0.07 -2.59 -26.37
C LEU A 422 -0.50 -2.86 -27.81
N ALA A 423 -1.21 -1.91 -28.43
CA ALA A 423 -1.64 -2.02 -29.83
C ALA A 423 -0.43 -2.15 -30.78
N VAL A 424 0.60 -1.32 -30.63
CA VAL A 424 1.85 -1.41 -31.41
C VAL A 424 2.50 -2.78 -31.24
N SER A 425 2.57 -3.29 -30.00
CA SER A 425 3.17 -4.60 -29.72
C SER A 425 2.41 -5.75 -30.40
N LEU A 426 1.08 -5.65 -30.47
CA LEU A 426 0.23 -6.64 -31.13
C LEU A 426 0.45 -6.59 -32.64
N LEU A 427 0.48 -5.43 -33.24
CA LEU A 427 0.73 -5.24 -34.69
C LEU A 427 2.12 -5.79 -35.07
N LEU A 428 3.16 -5.49 -34.30
CA LEU A 428 4.50 -6.05 -34.51
C LEU A 428 4.53 -7.59 -34.40
N GLY A 429 3.71 -8.15 -33.52
CA GLY A 429 3.55 -9.58 -33.37
C GLY A 429 2.87 -10.25 -34.57
N LEU A 430 1.89 -9.58 -35.19
CA LEU A 430 1.19 -10.05 -36.39
C LEU A 430 2.10 -10.04 -37.62
N VAL A 431 2.77 -8.89 -37.86
CA VAL A 431 3.69 -8.75 -39.02
C VAL A 431 4.83 -9.78 -39.01
N ARG A 432 5.30 -10.20 -37.82
CA ARG A 432 6.31 -11.25 -37.72
C ARG A 432 5.79 -12.67 -37.90
N ARG A 433 4.53 -12.92 -37.57
CA ARG A 433 3.90 -14.23 -37.83
C ARG A 433 3.68 -14.50 -39.32
N GLU A 434 3.48 -13.45 -40.11
CA GLU A 434 3.34 -13.56 -41.55
C GLU A 434 4.70 -13.78 -42.28
N ARG A 435 5.82 -13.50 -41.58
CA ARG A 435 7.19 -13.65 -42.12
C ARG A 435 7.93 -14.90 -41.64
N ALA A 436 7.34 -15.68 -40.73
CA ALA A 436 7.91 -16.93 -40.21
C ALA A 436 7.04 -18.15 -40.62
#